data_b6e9c844d5232580c04388423b06cfaf
#
_entry.id   b6e9c844d5232580c04388423b06cfaf
#
_cell.length_a   1.000
_cell.length_b   1.000
_cell.length_c   1.000
_cell.angle_alpha   90.00
_cell.angle_beta   90.00
_cell.angle_gamma   90.00
#
_symmetry.space_group_name_H-M   'P 1'
#
loop_
_entity.id
_entity.type
_entity.pdbx_description
1 polymer ?
#
loop_
_entity_poly.entity_id
_entity_poly.type
_entity_poly.pdbx_seq_one_letter_code
_entity_poly.pdbx_strand_id
1 'polypeptide(L)'
;MLNILALVLVVAASVVQVPNVVGLPYEQAKQRLQARGLQVGNVVPGHCPRPVGAVCRQNPQAGRKVDITEPVHLIVSRGPKR
;
A
#
# COMPACT_ATOMS: atom_id res chain seq x y z
N MET A 1 -13.57 1.54 -41.76
CA MET A 1 -13.37 1.46 -41.21
C MET A 1 -13.05 1.48 -40.07
N LEU A 2 -12.78 1.51 -39.63
CA LEU A 2 -12.54 1.46 -38.68
C LEU A 2 -12.02 1.68 -37.84
N ASN A 3 -11.78 1.95 -37.43
CA ASN A 3 -11.25 2.19 -36.68
C ASN A 3 -10.93 2.09 -35.59
N ILE A 4 -10.56 1.81 -35.26
CA ILE A 4 -10.32 1.48 -34.34
C ILE A 4 -9.67 1.86 -33.56
N LEU A 5 -9.30 2.32 -33.71
CA LEU A 5 -8.71 2.72 -33.00
C LEU A 5 -8.72 3.11 -32.02
N ALA A 6 -9.03 3.16 -31.85
CA ALA A 6 -9.14 3.55 -30.95
C ALA A 6 -8.69 3.19 -29.86
N LEU A 7 -8.11 2.93 -29.77
CA LEU A 7 -7.79 2.60 -28.77
C LEU A 7 -6.74 2.95 -28.27
N VAL A 8 -6.68 3.70 -28.09
CA VAL A 8 -5.81 4.10 -27.57
C VAL A 8 -5.80 4.11 -26.36
N LEU A 9 -5.14 3.76 -25.81
CA LEU A 9 -5.10 3.69 -24.67
C LEU A 9 -4.28 4.53 -24.18
N VAL A 10 -4.70 5.42 -23.65
CA VAL A 10 -3.96 6.15 -23.02
C VAL A 10 -3.75 5.71 -21.82
N VAL A 11 -2.69 5.45 -21.44
CA VAL A 11 -2.46 5.08 -20.24
C VAL A 11 -2.04 6.17 -19.61
N ALA A 12 -2.77 6.89 -19.07
CA ALA A 12 -2.35 7.91 -18.23
C ALA A 12 -1.70 7.33 -17.09
N ALA A 13 -0.71 7.91 -16.61
CA ALA A 13 -0.10 7.45 -15.42
C ALA A 13 -1.14 7.42 -14.34
N SER A 14 -1.29 6.33 -13.71
CA SER A 14 -2.23 6.20 -12.63
C SER A 14 -1.52 6.53 -11.35
N VAL A 15 -1.76 7.73 -10.88
CA VAL A 15 -1.15 8.20 -9.65
C VAL A 15 -2.20 8.13 -8.56
N VAL A 16 -1.84 7.60 -7.41
CA VAL A 16 -2.75 7.44 -6.30
C VAL A 16 -2.06 7.90 -5.02
N GLN A 17 -2.83 8.44 -4.12
CA GLN A 17 -2.29 8.84 -2.83
C GLN A 17 -2.30 7.65 -1.90
N VAL A 18 -1.18 7.41 -1.23
CA VAL A 18 -1.04 6.25 -0.35
C VAL A 18 -1.87 6.48 0.91
N PRO A 19 -2.78 5.57 1.24
CA PRO A 19 -3.57 5.73 2.45
C PRO A 19 -2.75 5.41 3.69
N ASN A 20 -3.19 5.89 4.83
CA ASN A 20 -2.53 5.60 6.09
C ASN A 20 -3.04 4.25 6.59
N VAL A 21 -2.13 3.30 6.72
CA VAL A 21 -2.48 1.98 7.26
C VAL A 21 -1.70 1.67 8.52
N VAL A 22 -0.92 2.62 9.02
CA VAL A 22 -0.18 2.42 10.26
C VAL A 22 -1.18 2.28 11.41
N GLY A 23 -0.98 1.28 12.24
CA GLY A 23 -1.87 1.01 13.37
C GLY A 23 -2.98 0.03 13.07
N LEU A 24 -3.24 -0.28 11.81
CA LEU A 24 -4.29 -1.23 11.47
C LEU A 24 -3.76 -2.66 11.55
N PRO A 25 -4.63 -3.62 11.87
CA PRO A 25 -4.25 -5.02 11.71
C PRO A 25 -3.86 -5.28 10.26
N TYR A 26 -2.93 -6.18 10.05
CA TYR A 26 -2.37 -6.41 8.72
C TYR A 26 -3.45 -6.66 7.66
N GLU A 27 -4.43 -7.49 7.96
CA GLU A 27 -5.46 -7.80 6.97
C GLU A 27 -6.27 -6.57 6.56
N GLN A 28 -6.53 -5.69 7.51
CA GLN A 28 -7.25 -4.46 7.19
C GLN A 28 -6.36 -3.50 6.41
N ALA A 29 -5.08 -3.45 6.74
CA ALA A 29 -4.14 -2.63 6.01
C ALA A 29 -4.07 -3.07 4.56
N LYS A 30 -3.98 -4.37 4.34
CA LYS A 30 -3.92 -4.95 3.02
C LYS A 30 -5.16 -4.60 2.22
N GLN A 31 -6.33 -4.76 2.84
CA GLN A 31 -7.58 -4.44 2.15
C GLN A 31 -7.66 -2.96 1.80
N ARG A 32 -7.19 -2.09 2.68
CA ARG A 32 -7.24 -0.67 2.42
C ARG A 32 -6.33 -0.27 1.27
N LEU A 33 -5.15 -0.88 1.19
CA LEU A 33 -4.24 -0.63 0.09
C LEU A 33 -4.84 -1.15 -1.22
N GLN A 34 -5.39 -2.35 -1.19
CA GLN A 34 -5.97 -2.94 -2.39
C GLN A 34 -7.17 -2.15 -2.87
N ALA A 35 -7.93 -1.55 -1.97
CA ALA A 35 -9.07 -0.74 -2.36
C ALA A 35 -8.64 0.50 -3.15
N ARG A 36 -7.39 0.91 -3.01
CA ARG A 36 -6.85 2.02 -3.79
C ARG A 36 -6.08 1.53 -5.00
N GLY A 37 -6.08 0.25 -5.28
CA GLY A 37 -5.35 -0.31 -6.40
C GLY A 37 -3.88 -0.55 -6.14
N LEU A 38 -3.44 -0.34 -4.90
CA LEU A 38 -2.05 -0.56 -4.54
C LEU A 38 -1.84 -2.00 -4.08
N GLN A 39 -0.62 -2.46 -4.19
CA GLN A 39 -0.29 -3.80 -3.75
C GLN A 39 0.66 -3.76 -2.58
N VAL A 40 0.54 -4.74 -1.71
CA VAL A 40 1.46 -4.89 -0.60
C VAL A 40 2.74 -5.49 -1.15
N GLY A 41 3.85 -4.88 -0.82
CA GLY A 41 5.16 -5.38 -1.20
C GLY A 41 5.72 -6.28 -0.10
N ASN A 42 6.92 -5.96 0.37
CA ASN A 42 7.52 -6.75 1.42
C ASN A 42 6.84 -6.52 2.74
N VAL A 43 6.64 -7.60 3.50
CA VAL A 43 6.07 -7.50 4.83
C VAL A 43 7.08 -8.14 5.77
N VAL A 44 7.62 -7.36 6.67
CA VAL A 44 8.60 -7.88 7.60
C VAL A 44 8.17 -7.61 9.04
N PRO A 45 8.49 -8.49 9.96
CA PRO A 45 8.16 -8.27 11.35
C PRO A 45 9.15 -7.27 11.98
N GLY A 46 8.68 -6.53 12.95
CA GLY A 46 9.53 -5.62 13.68
C GLY A 46 8.93 -5.32 15.04
N HIS A 47 9.77 -4.82 15.93
CA HIS A 47 9.28 -4.44 17.24
C HIS A 47 8.80 -3.00 17.21
N CYS A 48 7.63 -2.79 17.78
CA CYS A 48 7.12 -1.43 17.93
C CYS A 48 6.06 -1.46 19.05
N PRO A 49 5.71 -0.32 19.61
CA PRO A 49 4.76 -0.28 20.71
C PRO A 49 3.31 -0.40 20.24
N ARG A 50 3.05 -1.30 19.32
CA ARG A 50 1.70 -1.57 18.86
C ARG A 50 1.39 -3.04 19.09
N PRO A 51 0.12 -3.40 19.12
CA PRO A 51 -0.24 -4.80 19.31
C PRO A 51 0.35 -5.68 18.21
N VAL A 52 0.64 -6.90 18.56
CA VAL A 52 1.16 -7.87 17.58
C VAL A 52 0.19 -7.97 16.41
N GLY A 53 0.72 -7.89 15.21
CA GLY A 53 -0.07 -7.98 14.00
C GLY A 53 -0.50 -6.65 13.41
N ALA A 54 -0.32 -5.55 14.15
CA ALA A 54 -0.65 -4.23 13.63
C ALA A 54 0.52 -3.67 12.81
N VAL A 55 0.23 -2.82 11.86
CA VAL A 55 1.26 -2.23 11.03
C VAL A 55 2.01 -1.17 11.83
N CYS A 56 3.32 -1.30 11.91
CA CYS A 56 4.19 -0.33 12.58
C CYS A 56 4.59 0.79 11.67
N ARG A 57 4.91 0.45 10.43
CA ARG A 57 5.40 1.41 9.45
C ARG A 57 4.97 1.01 8.07
N GLN A 58 4.86 1.99 7.23
CA GLN A 58 4.62 1.77 5.82
C GLN A 58 5.58 2.59 4.99
N ASN A 59 5.92 2.10 3.83
CA ASN A 59 6.77 2.82 2.89
C ASN A 59 6.30 2.48 1.48
N PRO A 60 5.81 3.42 0.71
CA PRO A 60 5.78 4.88 0.94
C PRO A 60 4.85 5.30 2.07
N GLN A 61 5.14 6.45 2.62
CA GLN A 61 4.36 6.96 3.74
C GLN A 61 2.99 7.45 3.29
N ALA A 62 2.08 7.52 4.25
CA ALA A 62 0.74 8.01 3.99
C ALA A 62 0.79 9.40 3.38
N GLY A 63 -0.07 9.64 2.42
CA GLY A 63 -0.18 10.93 1.78
C GLY A 63 0.72 11.13 0.57
N ARG A 64 1.70 10.25 0.37
CA ARG A 64 2.57 10.37 -0.80
C ARG A 64 1.78 9.98 -2.04
N LYS A 65 2.08 10.66 -3.13
CA LYS A 65 1.48 10.29 -4.41
C LYS A 65 2.46 9.41 -5.14
N VAL A 66 2.00 8.25 -5.53
CA VAL A 66 2.84 7.26 -6.17
C VAL A 66 2.13 6.67 -7.38
N ASP A 67 2.91 6.05 -8.24
CA ASP A 67 2.34 5.29 -9.34
C ASP A 67 1.65 4.06 -8.76
N ILE A 68 0.53 3.69 -9.34
CA ILE A 68 -0.27 2.59 -8.82
C ILE A 68 0.49 1.26 -8.84
N THR A 69 1.55 1.16 -9.62
CA THR A 69 2.36 -0.05 -9.64
C THR A 69 3.39 -0.08 -8.51
N GLU A 70 3.50 1.01 -7.75
CA GLU A 70 4.46 1.07 -6.68
C GLU A 70 4.00 0.19 -5.51
N PRO A 71 4.80 -0.77 -5.06
CA PRO A 71 4.38 -1.57 -3.92
C PRO A 71 4.52 -0.79 -2.62
N VAL A 72 3.68 -1.13 -1.67
CA VAL A 72 3.76 -0.54 -0.34
C VAL A 72 4.30 -1.58 0.62
N HIS A 73 5.44 -1.31 1.19
CA HIS A 73 6.10 -2.24 2.11
C HIS A 73 5.63 -1.93 3.53
N LEU A 74 5.50 -2.96 4.33
CA LEU A 74 4.97 -2.83 5.67
C LEU A 74 5.90 -3.50 6.68
N ILE A 75 6.00 -2.90 7.86
CA ILE A 75 6.56 -3.55 9.01
C ILE A 75 5.40 -3.85 9.94
N VAL A 76 5.26 -5.12 10.31
CA VAL A 76 4.16 -5.57 11.14
C VAL A 76 4.69 -5.87 12.54
N SER A 77 3.97 -5.44 13.54
CA SER A 77 4.43 -5.50 14.91
C SER A 77 4.57 -6.92 15.42
N ARG A 78 5.67 -7.16 16.09
CA ARG A 78 5.89 -8.35 16.92
C ARG A 78 5.66 -8.00 18.38
N GLY A 79 5.17 -6.83 18.65
CA GLY A 79 5.02 -6.31 19.99
C GLY A 79 6.21 -5.44 20.37
N PRO A 80 6.14 -4.81 21.54
CA PRO A 80 7.24 -3.95 21.96
C PRO A 80 8.48 -4.77 22.30
N LYS A 81 9.61 -4.14 22.12
CA LYS A 81 10.85 -4.78 22.46
C LYS A 81 11.01 -4.76 23.97
N ARG A 82 11.49 -5.86 24.54
CA ARG A 82 11.65 -5.90 25.98
C ARG A 82 13.02 -5.61 26.40
#